data_3db82cbcf8cd7039fdda7ddacd28d16b
#
_entry.id   3db82cbcf8cd7039fdda7ddacd28d16b
#
_cell.length_a   1.000
_cell.length_b   1.000
_cell.length_c   1.000
_cell.angle_alpha   90.00
_cell.angle_beta   90.00
_cell.angle_gamma   90.00
#
_symmetry.space_group_name_H-M   'P 1'
#
loop_
_entity.id
_entity.type
_entity.pdbx_description
1 polymer ?
#
loop_
_entity_poly.entity_id
_entity_poly.type
_entity_poly.pdbx_seq_one_letter_code
_entity_poly.pdbx_strand_id
1 'polypeptide(L)'
;APKGLVLNARILWAFSAAYNHTKEKQYLAIADRAWRFLMKHFLDKQYGGFYWSIGKEGQMPDNKKQVYGIAFCLYGFSEYYKATNNDKVLQQAKYCYYCIEQHSFDKDKGGYLEAFTRNWEPIKDLRLSAKDANEKKTMNTHLHVLEAYANLYSIWKDEKLRTSIRLL
;
A
#
# COMPACT_ATOMS: atom_id res chain seq x y z
N ALA A 1 7.58 -3.78 20.56
CA ALA A 1 6.34 -3.35 19.90
C ALA A 1 6.26 -3.93 18.49
N PRO A 2 5.07 -4.25 17.99
CA PRO A 2 4.86 -4.66 16.60
C PRO A 2 5.29 -3.54 15.63
N LYS A 3 5.70 -3.93 14.43
CA LYS A 3 6.02 -2.99 13.34
C LYS A 3 4.81 -2.89 12.41
N GLY A 4 4.31 -1.68 12.20
CA GLY A 4 3.16 -1.44 11.32
C GLY A 4 3.57 -1.28 9.85
N LEU A 5 2.72 -1.77 8.95
CA LEU A 5 2.89 -1.65 7.50
C LEU A 5 3.03 -0.19 7.05
N VAL A 6 2.10 0.65 7.49
CA VAL A 6 2.02 2.07 7.08
C VAL A 6 3.29 2.84 7.41
N LEU A 7 3.84 2.66 8.62
CA LEU A 7 5.08 3.33 9.01
C LEU A 7 6.24 2.98 8.06
N ASN A 8 6.38 1.69 7.72
CA ASN A 8 7.46 1.24 6.84
C ASN A 8 7.25 1.70 5.39
N ALA A 9 6.01 1.73 4.90
CA ALA A 9 5.68 2.28 3.59
C ALA A 9 5.94 3.80 3.52
N ARG A 10 5.62 4.54 4.58
CA ARG A 10 5.91 5.99 4.68
C ARG A 10 7.40 6.28 4.76
N ILE A 11 8.19 5.45 5.45
CA ILE A 11 9.66 5.55 5.44
C ILE A 11 10.17 5.38 4.01
N LEU A 12 9.70 4.35 3.30
CA LEU A 12 10.08 4.16 1.89
C LEU A 12 9.74 5.39 1.04
N TRP A 13 8.51 5.87 1.14
CA TRP A 13 8.07 7.05 0.38
C TRP A 13 8.90 8.29 0.70
N ALA A 14 9.05 8.63 1.99
CA ALA A 14 9.71 9.85 2.41
C ALA A 14 11.19 9.91 1.97
N PHE A 15 11.93 8.80 2.13
CA PHE A 15 13.33 8.75 1.72
C PHE A 15 13.50 8.63 0.20
N SER A 16 12.56 8.02 -0.50
CA SER A 16 12.53 8.05 -1.97
C SER A 16 12.28 9.47 -2.50
N ALA A 17 11.31 10.18 -1.94
CA ALA A 17 11.02 11.56 -2.30
C ALA A 17 12.20 12.50 -1.98
N ALA A 18 12.83 12.34 -0.81
CA ALA A 18 14.03 13.09 -0.46
C ALA A 18 15.16 12.86 -1.48
N TYR A 19 15.41 11.60 -1.84
CA TYR A 19 16.40 11.28 -2.88
C TYR A 19 16.01 11.87 -4.25
N ASN A 20 14.74 11.78 -4.64
CA ASN A 20 14.28 12.33 -5.92
C ASN A 20 14.52 13.83 -6.03
N HIS A 21 14.43 14.54 -4.92
CA HIS A 21 14.66 15.97 -4.83
C HIS A 21 16.15 16.35 -4.70
N THR A 22 16.88 15.72 -3.77
CA THR A 22 18.26 16.11 -3.42
C THR A 22 19.36 15.37 -4.17
N LYS A 23 19.05 14.15 -4.66
CA LYS A 23 20.01 13.18 -5.24
C LYS A 23 21.08 12.68 -4.25
N GLU A 24 20.90 12.91 -2.95
CA GLU A 24 21.81 12.43 -1.92
C GLU A 24 21.69 10.93 -1.68
N LYS A 25 22.75 10.18 -1.94
CA LYS A 25 22.78 8.70 -1.90
C LYS A 25 22.40 8.10 -0.54
N GLN A 26 22.60 8.84 0.55
CA GLN A 26 22.18 8.40 1.89
C GLN A 26 20.67 8.13 1.98
N TYR A 27 19.84 8.96 1.34
CA TYR A 27 18.39 8.77 1.33
C TYR A 27 18.00 7.54 0.51
N LEU A 28 18.64 7.31 -0.63
CA LEU A 28 18.42 6.10 -1.42
C LEU A 28 18.76 4.83 -0.62
N ALA A 29 19.86 4.83 0.13
CA ALA A 29 20.24 3.68 0.95
C ALA A 29 19.20 3.33 2.02
N ILE A 30 18.54 4.34 2.62
CA ILE A 30 17.44 4.14 3.58
C ILE A 30 16.20 3.61 2.86
N ALA A 31 15.85 4.17 1.69
CA ALA A 31 14.74 3.70 0.87
C ALA A 31 14.94 2.24 0.44
N ASP A 32 16.13 1.86 -0.02
CA ASP A 32 16.49 0.48 -0.38
C ASP A 32 16.29 -0.50 0.77
N ARG A 33 16.69 -0.10 1.98
CA ARG A 33 16.47 -0.91 3.19
C ARG A 33 14.99 -1.08 3.48
N ALA A 34 14.20 0.00 3.40
CA ALA A 34 12.76 -0.03 3.64
C ALA A 34 12.03 -0.91 2.60
N TRP A 35 12.38 -0.79 1.31
CA TRP A 35 11.88 -1.65 0.24
C TRP A 35 12.13 -3.13 0.53
N ARG A 36 13.40 -3.50 0.79
CA ARG A 36 13.76 -4.89 1.10
C ARG A 36 13.04 -5.43 2.33
N PHE A 37 12.86 -4.57 3.34
CA PHE A 37 12.16 -4.94 4.56
C PHE A 37 10.67 -5.20 4.31
N LEU A 38 9.97 -4.34 3.55
CA LEU A 38 8.58 -4.53 3.16
C LEU A 38 8.40 -5.83 2.37
N MET A 39 9.22 -6.06 1.36
CA MET A 39 9.13 -7.24 0.50
C MET A 39 9.44 -8.54 1.23
N LYS A 40 10.38 -8.51 2.19
CA LYS A 40 10.79 -9.69 2.95
C LYS A 40 9.79 -10.07 4.04
N HIS A 41 9.20 -9.09 4.73
CA HIS A 41 8.49 -9.33 5.97
C HIS A 41 6.98 -9.06 5.90
N PHE A 42 6.53 -8.13 5.06
CA PHE A 42 5.11 -7.76 4.98
C PHE A 42 4.37 -8.39 3.80
N LEU A 43 5.04 -8.76 2.73
CA LEU A 43 4.40 -9.41 1.58
C LEU A 43 3.88 -10.80 1.97
N ASP A 44 2.57 -11.01 1.84
CA ASP A 44 1.96 -12.32 2.01
C ASP A 44 2.10 -13.13 0.71
N LYS A 45 3.07 -14.05 0.70
CA LYS A 45 3.37 -14.89 -0.47
C LYS A 45 2.31 -15.98 -0.73
N GLN A 46 1.47 -16.27 0.25
CA GLN A 46 0.45 -17.33 0.13
C GLN A 46 -0.86 -16.79 -0.45
N TYR A 47 -1.37 -15.68 0.12
CA TYR A 47 -2.66 -15.12 -0.28
C TYR A 47 -2.55 -13.76 -0.99
N GLY A 48 -1.33 -13.27 -1.16
CA GLY A 48 -1.10 -11.96 -1.76
C GLY A 48 -1.40 -10.80 -0.81
N GLY A 49 -1.13 -9.57 -1.29
CA GLY A 49 -1.23 -8.36 -0.47
C GLY A 49 -0.18 -8.29 0.63
N PHE A 50 -0.45 -7.49 1.66
CA PHE A 50 0.49 -7.21 2.74
C PHE A 50 -0.18 -7.41 4.10
N TYR A 51 0.59 -7.89 5.09
CA TYR A 51 0.15 -7.97 6.48
C TYR A 51 0.04 -6.58 7.10
N TRP A 52 -0.96 -6.35 7.95
CA TRP A 52 -1.13 -5.07 8.65
C TRP A 52 0.00 -4.77 9.63
N SER A 53 0.42 -5.79 10.39
CA SER A 53 1.56 -5.66 11.30
C SER A 53 2.37 -6.95 11.43
N ILE A 54 3.64 -6.81 11.82
CA ILE A 54 4.55 -7.91 12.13
C ILE A 54 5.18 -7.73 13.51
N GLY A 55 5.37 -8.83 14.25
CA GLY A 55 6.06 -8.86 15.52
C GLY A 55 7.59 -8.76 15.41
N LYS A 56 8.28 -8.76 16.54
CA LYS A 56 9.76 -8.67 16.59
C LYS A 56 10.44 -9.85 15.89
N GLU A 57 9.87 -11.03 16.00
CA GLU A 57 10.41 -12.29 15.49
C GLU A 57 9.72 -12.72 14.17
N GLY A 58 9.01 -11.80 13.52
CA GLY A 58 8.31 -12.09 12.26
C GLY A 58 6.93 -12.72 12.42
N GLN A 59 6.44 -12.87 13.66
CA GLN A 59 5.04 -13.25 13.86
C GLN A 59 4.12 -12.19 13.22
N MET A 60 2.92 -12.59 12.87
CA MET A 60 1.89 -11.72 12.30
C MET A 60 0.77 -11.49 13.31
N PRO A 61 0.96 -10.58 14.30
CA PRO A 61 -0.05 -10.33 15.33
C PRO A 61 -1.36 -9.80 14.76
N ASP A 62 -1.30 -9.11 13.63
CA ASP A 62 -2.47 -8.74 12.85
C ASP A 62 -2.18 -8.96 11.38
N ASN A 63 -2.72 -10.04 10.84
CA ASN A 63 -2.51 -10.47 9.45
C ASN A 63 -3.63 -10.04 8.50
N LYS A 64 -4.61 -9.26 8.97
CA LYS A 64 -5.68 -8.74 8.13
C LYS A 64 -5.13 -7.91 6.98
N LYS A 65 -5.89 -7.81 5.90
CA LYS A 65 -5.59 -6.96 4.75
C LYS A 65 -6.32 -5.63 4.95
N GLN A 66 -5.57 -4.59 5.26
CA GLN A 66 -6.09 -3.22 5.30
C GLN A 66 -5.76 -2.52 3.99
N VAL A 67 -6.80 -2.11 3.26
CA VAL A 67 -6.65 -1.43 1.95
C VAL A 67 -5.87 -0.13 2.09
N TYR A 68 -6.12 0.60 3.18
CA TYR A 68 -5.32 1.75 3.60
C TYR A 68 -3.80 1.48 3.58
N GLY A 69 -3.37 0.35 4.17
CA GLY A 69 -1.96 -0.02 4.21
C GLY A 69 -1.39 -0.40 2.85
N ILE A 70 -2.19 -1.08 2.01
CA ILE A 70 -1.79 -1.44 0.64
C ILE A 70 -1.67 -0.19 -0.23
N ALA A 71 -2.56 0.80 -0.05
CA ALA A 71 -2.45 2.10 -0.73
C ALA A 71 -1.15 2.82 -0.37
N PHE A 72 -0.73 2.82 0.91
CA PHE A 72 0.58 3.36 1.30
C PHE A 72 1.77 2.60 0.70
N CYS A 73 1.68 1.28 0.56
CA CYS A 73 2.70 0.51 -0.16
C CYS A 73 2.79 0.93 -1.63
N LEU A 74 1.64 1.01 -2.31
CA LEU A 74 1.56 1.48 -3.68
C LEU A 74 2.18 2.88 -3.86
N TYR A 75 1.83 3.79 -2.96
CA TYR A 75 2.36 5.16 -2.95
C TYR A 75 3.88 5.18 -2.79
N GLY A 76 4.40 4.43 -1.81
CA GLY A 76 5.84 4.29 -1.57
C GLY A 76 6.58 3.62 -2.73
N PHE A 77 6.01 2.56 -3.32
CA PHE A 77 6.61 1.87 -4.45
C PHE A 77 6.68 2.74 -5.70
N SER A 78 5.64 3.51 -5.96
CA SER A 78 5.61 4.46 -7.08
C SER A 78 6.71 5.51 -6.94
N GLU A 79 6.91 6.07 -5.74
CA GLU A 79 7.95 7.05 -5.48
C GLU A 79 9.36 6.44 -5.53
N TYR A 80 9.52 5.22 -5.03
CA TYR A 80 10.79 4.49 -5.09
C TYR A 80 11.14 4.06 -6.52
N TYR A 81 10.14 3.77 -7.37
CA TYR A 81 10.39 3.56 -8.80
C TYR A 81 10.98 4.80 -9.47
N LYS A 82 10.48 6.00 -9.17
CA LYS A 82 11.06 7.26 -9.68
C LYS A 82 12.52 7.45 -9.26
N ALA A 83 12.87 6.93 -8.08
CA ALA A 83 14.23 7.00 -7.56
C ALA A 83 15.20 6.01 -8.22
N THR A 84 14.71 4.83 -8.63
CA THR A 84 15.56 3.69 -9.02
C THR A 84 15.43 3.27 -10.47
N ASN A 85 14.30 3.61 -11.11
CA ASN A 85 13.89 3.12 -12.43
C ASN A 85 13.94 1.59 -12.54
N ASN A 86 13.64 0.88 -11.44
CA ASN A 86 13.71 -0.57 -11.35
C ASN A 86 12.36 -1.21 -11.70
N ASP A 87 12.29 -1.96 -12.79
CA ASP A 87 11.06 -2.60 -13.28
C ASP A 87 10.40 -3.53 -12.26
N LYS A 88 11.17 -4.19 -11.39
CA LYS A 88 10.60 -5.02 -10.31
C LYS A 88 9.77 -4.18 -9.34
N VAL A 89 10.18 -2.95 -9.08
CA VAL A 89 9.44 -2.01 -8.22
C VAL A 89 8.15 -1.58 -8.90
N LEU A 90 8.20 -1.25 -10.21
CA LEU A 90 7.01 -0.91 -10.99
C LEU A 90 6.01 -2.06 -11.03
N GLN A 91 6.47 -3.29 -11.25
CA GLN A 91 5.60 -4.47 -11.22
C GLN A 91 4.94 -4.65 -9.85
N GLN A 92 5.66 -4.38 -8.76
CA GLN A 92 5.10 -4.47 -7.42
C GLN A 92 4.09 -3.34 -7.13
N ALA A 93 4.32 -2.14 -7.65
CA ALA A 93 3.36 -1.04 -7.59
C ALA A 93 2.05 -1.41 -8.34
N LYS A 94 2.16 -1.90 -9.57
CA LYS A 94 1.01 -2.40 -10.35
C LYS A 94 0.29 -3.53 -9.62
N TYR A 95 1.02 -4.44 -9.01
CA TYR A 95 0.46 -5.53 -8.21
C TYR A 95 -0.42 -4.99 -7.06
N CYS A 96 0.03 -3.97 -6.31
CA CYS A 96 -0.79 -3.34 -5.27
C CYS A 96 -2.09 -2.76 -5.85
N TYR A 97 -2.02 -2.07 -6.99
CA TYR A 97 -3.19 -1.56 -7.70
C TYR A 97 -4.17 -2.69 -8.03
N TYR A 98 -3.71 -3.77 -8.66
CA TYR A 98 -4.58 -4.91 -8.99
C TYR A 98 -5.16 -5.59 -7.75
N CYS A 99 -4.42 -5.71 -6.65
CA CYS A 99 -4.97 -6.21 -5.38
C CYS A 99 -6.13 -5.35 -4.88
N ILE A 100 -6.01 -4.03 -4.91
CA ILE A 100 -7.08 -3.11 -4.47
C ILE A 100 -8.29 -3.24 -5.39
N GLU A 101 -8.10 -3.19 -6.71
CA GLU A 101 -9.19 -3.30 -7.69
C GLU A 101 -9.93 -4.65 -7.60
N GLN A 102 -9.17 -5.73 -7.45
CA GLN A 102 -9.74 -7.08 -7.45
C GLN A 102 -10.55 -7.38 -6.19
N HIS A 103 -10.07 -6.95 -5.03
CA HIS A 103 -10.62 -7.37 -3.74
C HIS A 103 -11.46 -6.30 -3.05
N SER A 104 -11.14 -5.04 -3.24
CA SER A 104 -11.73 -3.94 -2.47
C SER A 104 -12.77 -3.13 -3.24
N PHE A 105 -12.70 -3.05 -4.57
CA PHE A 105 -13.65 -2.26 -5.34
C PHE A 105 -15.07 -2.85 -5.24
N ASP A 106 -16.00 -2.03 -4.74
CA ASP A 106 -17.43 -2.39 -4.63
C ASP A 106 -18.12 -2.16 -5.96
N LYS A 107 -18.38 -3.23 -6.69
CA LYS A 107 -18.98 -3.18 -8.03
C LYS A 107 -20.41 -2.68 -8.04
N ASP A 108 -21.14 -2.81 -6.93
CA ASP A 108 -22.56 -2.48 -6.85
C ASP A 108 -22.77 -1.01 -6.45
N LYS A 109 -21.92 -0.50 -5.54
CA LYS A 109 -22.09 0.83 -4.94
C LYS A 109 -20.94 1.79 -5.21
N GLY A 110 -19.91 1.35 -5.92
CA GLY A 110 -18.68 2.09 -6.12
C GLY A 110 -17.85 2.26 -4.85
N GLY A 111 -16.64 2.80 -4.99
CA GLY A 111 -15.69 3.00 -3.90
C GLY A 111 -15.04 1.70 -3.41
N TYR A 112 -14.28 1.78 -2.32
CA TYR A 112 -13.39 0.72 -1.86
C TYR A 112 -13.72 0.30 -0.42
N LEU A 113 -13.79 -1.02 -0.19
CA LEU A 113 -13.98 -1.61 1.14
C LEU A 113 -12.69 -1.52 1.96
N GLU A 114 -12.81 -1.34 3.30
CA GLU A 114 -11.70 -1.04 4.20
C GLU A 114 -10.73 -2.20 4.42
N ALA A 115 -11.27 -3.40 4.71
CA ALA A 115 -10.46 -4.49 5.22
C ALA A 115 -11.05 -5.86 4.94
N PHE A 116 -10.16 -6.87 4.99
CA PHE A 116 -10.47 -8.28 4.78
C PHE A 116 -9.65 -9.15 5.73
N THR A 117 -10.07 -10.40 5.88
CA THR A 117 -9.22 -11.43 6.49
C THR A 117 -7.94 -11.64 5.66
N ARG A 118 -6.98 -12.40 6.18
CA ARG A 118 -5.74 -12.70 5.46
C ARG A 118 -5.97 -13.28 4.06
N ASN A 119 -6.99 -14.13 3.90
CA ASN A 119 -7.35 -14.79 2.62
C ASN A 119 -8.42 -14.02 1.81
N TRP A 120 -8.58 -12.72 2.09
CA TRP A 120 -9.49 -11.81 1.37
C TRP A 120 -11.00 -12.06 1.58
N GLU A 121 -11.37 -12.80 2.62
CA GLU A 121 -12.76 -12.95 3.02
C GLU A 121 -13.26 -11.74 3.82
N PRO A 122 -14.57 -11.49 3.86
CA PRO A 122 -15.14 -10.43 4.69
C PRO A 122 -14.73 -10.55 6.17
N ILE A 123 -14.48 -9.41 6.81
CA ILE A 123 -14.12 -9.33 8.23
C ILE A 123 -15.09 -8.43 9.00
N LYS A 124 -15.34 -8.75 10.28
CA LYS A 124 -16.28 -7.98 11.11
C LYS A 124 -15.69 -6.65 11.60
N ASP A 125 -14.43 -6.65 11.97
CA ASP A 125 -13.72 -5.44 12.43
C ASP A 125 -12.87 -4.85 11.30
N LEU A 126 -13.40 -3.83 10.66
CA LEU A 126 -12.80 -3.13 9.53
C LEU A 126 -11.86 -1.99 9.95
N ARG A 127 -11.85 -1.63 11.25
CA ARG A 127 -11.16 -0.45 11.77
C ARG A 127 -9.65 -0.53 11.59
N LEU A 128 -9.03 0.62 11.37
CA LEU A 128 -7.57 0.78 11.43
C LEU A 128 -7.08 0.74 12.88
N SER A 129 -7.86 1.30 13.79
CA SER A 129 -7.61 1.31 15.24
C SER A 129 -8.90 1.22 16.04
N ALA A 130 -8.80 0.95 17.33
CA ALA A 130 -9.96 0.89 18.25
C ALA A 130 -10.72 2.22 18.38
N LYS A 131 -10.11 3.34 17.95
CA LYS A 131 -10.71 4.69 18.02
C LYS A 131 -11.56 5.04 16.79
N ASP A 132 -11.44 4.26 15.72
CA ASP A 132 -12.15 4.54 14.47
C ASP A 132 -13.57 3.97 14.49
N ALA A 133 -14.47 4.57 13.73
CA ALA A 133 -15.76 3.99 13.44
C ALA A 133 -15.62 2.71 12.60
N ASN A 134 -16.46 1.70 12.87
CA ASN A 134 -16.42 0.43 12.12
C ASN A 134 -17.28 0.53 10.87
N GLU A 135 -16.77 1.24 9.87
CA GLU A 135 -17.47 1.49 8.62
C GLU A 135 -16.90 0.66 7.47
N LYS A 136 -17.75 0.31 6.51
CA LYS A 136 -17.32 -0.46 5.31
C LYS A 136 -16.42 0.34 4.39
N LYS A 137 -16.59 1.66 4.35
CA LYS A 137 -15.87 2.61 3.50
C LYS A 137 -15.66 3.90 4.27
N THR A 138 -14.46 4.43 4.25
CA THR A 138 -14.14 5.71 4.89
C THR A 138 -13.52 6.68 3.90
N MET A 139 -13.72 7.97 4.14
CA MET A 139 -13.03 9.03 3.40
C MET A 139 -11.51 8.88 3.53
N ASN A 140 -11.04 8.49 4.71
CA ASN A 140 -9.60 8.34 4.99
C ASN A 140 -8.93 7.33 4.03
N THR A 141 -9.52 6.14 3.87
CA THR A 141 -8.98 5.14 2.93
C THR A 141 -9.10 5.60 1.47
N HIS A 142 -10.22 6.22 1.08
CA HIS A 142 -10.40 6.72 -0.30
C HIS A 142 -9.39 7.80 -0.68
N LEU A 143 -9.09 8.75 0.24
CA LEU A 143 -8.06 9.77 0.01
C LEU A 143 -6.68 9.14 -0.26
N HIS A 144 -6.29 8.13 0.52
CA HIS A 144 -5.00 7.48 0.33
C HIS A 144 -4.96 6.54 -0.88
N VAL A 145 -6.08 5.94 -1.26
CA VAL A 145 -6.18 5.23 -2.55
C VAL A 145 -6.02 6.21 -3.72
N LEU A 146 -6.69 7.37 -3.66
CA LEU A 146 -6.56 8.42 -4.68
C LEU A 146 -5.13 8.94 -4.81
N GLU A 147 -4.46 9.24 -3.69
CA GLU A 147 -3.04 9.66 -3.67
C GLU A 147 -2.14 8.61 -4.32
N ALA A 148 -2.32 7.35 -3.93
CA ALA A 148 -1.52 6.24 -4.43
C ALA A 148 -1.74 6.02 -5.94
N TYR A 149 -2.99 6.07 -6.40
CA TYR A 149 -3.34 5.93 -7.80
C TYR A 149 -2.82 7.09 -8.65
N ALA A 150 -2.92 8.31 -8.14
CA ALA A 150 -2.37 9.49 -8.83
C ALA A 150 -0.83 9.40 -8.95
N ASN A 151 -0.14 8.93 -7.90
CA ASN A 151 1.31 8.72 -7.95
C ASN A 151 1.70 7.59 -8.92
N LEU A 152 0.96 6.48 -8.92
CA LEU A 152 1.17 5.40 -9.90
C LEU A 152 0.91 5.90 -11.33
N TYR A 153 -0.15 6.67 -11.54
CA TYR A 153 -0.47 7.21 -12.87
C TYR A 153 0.61 8.17 -13.40
N SER A 154 1.37 8.80 -12.53
CA SER A 154 2.50 9.65 -12.95
C SER A 154 3.60 8.86 -13.68
N ILE A 155 3.74 7.55 -13.38
CA ILE A 155 4.78 6.66 -13.91
C ILE A 155 4.25 5.56 -14.85
N TRP A 156 2.94 5.29 -14.81
CA TRP A 156 2.29 4.27 -15.63
C TRP A 156 0.94 4.78 -16.13
N LYS A 157 0.90 5.20 -17.41
CA LYS A 157 -0.27 5.80 -18.07
C LYS A 157 -1.23 4.71 -18.58
N ASP A 158 -2.00 4.13 -17.65
CA ASP A 158 -2.99 3.10 -17.94
C ASP A 158 -4.42 3.67 -17.91
N GLU A 159 -5.26 3.31 -18.88
CA GLU A 159 -6.61 3.86 -19.00
C GLU A 159 -7.58 3.33 -17.93
N LYS A 160 -7.38 2.11 -17.43
CA LYS A 160 -8.19 1.57 -16.33
C LYS A 160 -7.86 2.30 -15.03
N LEU A 161 -6.56 2.52 -14.75
CA LEU A 161 -6.12 3.31 -13.61
C LEU A 161 -6.66 4.74 -13.68
N ARG A 162 -6.63 5.37 -14.85
CA ARG A 162 -7.20 6.70 -15.07
C ARG A 162 -8.70 6.72 -14.77
N THR A 163 -9.43 5.68 -15.18
CA THR A 163 -10.86 5.54 -14.89
C THR A 163 -11.11 5.39 -13.41
N SER A 164 -10.33 4.53 -12.71
CA SER A 164 -10.43 4.35 -11.25
C SER A 164 -10.20 5.67 -10.48
N ILE A 165 -9.23 6.50 -10.93
CA ILE A 165 -8.99 7.83 -10.33
C ILE A 165 -10.20 8.76 -10.48
N ARG A 166 -10.93 8.69 -11.60
CA ARG A 166 -12.09 9.55 -11.85
C ARG A 166 -13.34 9.12 -11.06
N LEU A 167 -13.38 7.86 -10.62
CA LEU A 167 -14.50 7.30 -9.84
C LEU A 167 -14.31 7.46 -8.33
N LEU A 168 -13.12 7.88 -7.87
CA LEU A 168 -12.80 8.24 -6.48
C LEU A 168 -13.20 9.68 -6.17
#